data_45ca11a5052231402505e430f512b184
#
_entry.id   45ca11a5052231402505e430f512b184
#
_cell.length_a   1.000
_cell.length_b   1.000
_cell.length_c   1.000
_cell.angle_alpha   90.00
_cell.angle_beta   90.00
_cell.angle_gamma   90.00
#
_symmetry.space_group_name_H-M   'P 1'
#
loop_
_entity.id
_entity.type
_entity.pdbx_description
1 polymer ?
#
loop_
_entity_poly.entity_id
_entity_poly.type
_entity_poly.pdbx_seq_one_letter_code
_entity_poly.pdbx_strand_id
1 'polypeptide(L)'
;MIEIEKTERDKKNLVVKRKKDKKKISEHVNVLQSRFYDELKLAETEDLHIEFENLVQEITQQGERFYKNPTLQDLKLYKSMIRKFLKYVTDRMFAVEQHTGGKWKQKIYTISKVIDTKLEALTKLVVSQQANNINLLSALDEIRGLLIDLYK
;
A
#
# COMPACT_ATOMS: atom_id res chain seq x y z
N MET A 1 24.71 65.15 10.80
CA MET A 1 23.36 64.64 10.52
C MET A 1 23.31 63.73 9.29
N ILE A 2 24.01 64.02 8.21
CA ILE A 2 24.03 63.20 6.99
C ILE A 2 24.70 61.83 7.20
N GLU A 3 25.73 61.72 8.03
CA GLU A 3 26.44 60.46 8.35
C GLU A 3 25.62 59.46 9.18
N ILE A 4 24.69 59.93 10.02
CA ILE A 4 23.83 59.09 10.86
C ILE A 4 22.75 58.40 10.00
N GLU A 5 22.19 59.11 9.00
CA GLU A 5 21.23 58.53 8.06
C GLU A 5 21.82 57.49 7.13
N LYS A 6 23.07 57.64 6.69
CA LYS A 6 23.81 56.63 5.91
C LYS A 6 24.04 55.33 6.70
N THR A 7 24.39 55.42 7.95
CA THR A 7 24.65 54.24 8.81
C THR A 7 23.38 53.43 9.09
N GLU A 8 22.22 54.07 9.21
CA GLU A 8 20.95 53.37 9.40
C GLU A 8 20.46 52.65 8.11
N ARG A 9 20.67 53.27 6.95
CA ARG A 9 20.36 52.65 5.65
C ARG A 9 21.24 51.42 5.39
N ASP A 10 22.51 51.48 5.67
CA ASP A 10 23.44 50.37 5.52
C ASP A 10 23.12 49.22 6.47
N LYS A 11 22.71 49.49 7.71
CA LYS A 11 22.23 48.49 8.66
C LYS A 11 20.95 47.82 8.19
N LYS A 12 19.98 48.57 7.66
CA LYS A 12 18.74 48.01 7.11
C LYS A 12 19.00 47.13 5.88
N ASN A 13 19.89 47.54 4.99
CA ASN A 13 20.26 46.78 3.81
C ASN A 13 20.96 45.46 4.15
N LEU A 14 21.84 45.45 5.14
CA LEU A 14 22.52 44.26 5.68
C LEU A 14 21.52 43.27 6.30
N VAL A 15 20.55 43.75 7.06
CA VAL A 15 19.51 42.92 7.69
C VAL A 15 18.60 42.28 6.63
N VAL A 16 18.20 43.02 5.59
CA VAL A 16 17.39 42.52 4.48
C VAL A 16 18.14 41.45 3.69
N LYS A 17 19.42 41.64 3.40
CA LYS A 17 20.26 40.65 2.71
C LYS A 17 20.40 39.36 3.50
N ARG A 18 20.67 39.40 4.81
CA ARG A 18 20.75 38.23 5.70
C ARG A 18 19.44 37.45 5.77
N LYS A 19 18.29 38.14 5.78
CA LYS A 19 16.96 37.49 5.74
C LYS A 19 16.71 36.76 4.42
N LYS A 20 17.10 37.34 3.28
CA LYS A 20 16.99 36.69 1.95
C LYS A 20 17.88 35.46 1.84
N ASP A 21 19.11 35.51 2.34
CA ASP A 21 20.02 34.35 2.31
C ASP A 21 19.52 33.23 3.21
N LYS A 22 19.01 33.51 4.41
CA LYS A 22 18.37 32.53 5.29
C LYS A 22 17.14 31.87 4.63
N LYS A 23 16.32 32.62 3.92
CA LYS A 23 15.16 32.11 3.21
C LYS A 23 15.57 31.15 2.08
N LYS A 24 16.58 31.50 1.27
CA LYS A 24 17.09 30.63 0.19
C LYS A 24 17.68 29.31 0.74
N ILE A 25 18.43 29.35 1.84
CA ILE A 25 18.98 28.16 2.50
C ILE A 25 17.84 27.27 3.02
N SER A 26 16.82 27.85 3.66
CA SER A 26 15.65 27.13 4.16
C SER A 26 14.89 26.45 3.04
N GLU A 27 14.65 27.13 1.91
CA GLU A 27 13.98 26.55 0.74
C GLU A 27 14.78 25.39 0.14
N HIS A 28 16.10 25.51 0.05
CA HIS A 28 16.98 24.45 -0.46
C HIS A 28 16.99 23.21 0.46
N VAL A 29 17.05 23.40 1.76
CA VAL A 29 16.96 22.32 2.75
C VAL A 29 15.61 21.61 2.66
N ASN A 30 14.51 22.34 2.52
CA ASN A 30 13.19 21.77 2.36
C ASN A 30 13.06 20.92 1.08
N VAL A 31 13.64 21.36 -0.02
CA VAL A 31 13.66 20.59 -1.29
C VAL A 31 14.46 19.29 -1.13
N LEU A 32 15.62 19.34 -0.47
CA LEU A 32 16.44 18.16 -0.21
C LEU A 32 15.74 17.17 0.71
N GLN A 33 15.07 17.63 1.76
CA GLN A 33 14.27 16.79 2.66
C GLN A 33 13.10 16.15 1.91
N SER A 34 12.40 16.89 1.05
CA SER A 34 11.30 16.36 0.23
C SER A 34 11.79 15.25 -0.70
N ARG A 35 12.92 15.42 -1.38
CA ARG A 35 13.53 14.39 -2.25
C ARG A 35 13.93 13.15 -1.45
N PHE A 36 14.50 13.31 -0.28
CA PHE A 36 14.88 12.21 0.60
C PHE A 36 13.65 11.40 1.04
N TYR A 37 12.56 12.07 1.43
CA TYR A 37 11.29 11.42 1.75
C TYR A 37 10.69 10.67 0.56
N ASP A 38 10.73 11.25 -0.62
CA ASP A 38 10.22 10.61 -1.84
C ASP A 38 11.02 9.36 -2.20
N GLU A 39 12.34 9.39 -2.09
CA GLU A 39 13.22 8.23 -2.29
C GLU A 39 12.98 7.13 -1.26
N LEU A 40 12.81 7.48 0.02
CA LEU A 40 12.47 6.54 1.09
C LEU A 40 11.12 5.87 0.84
N LYS A 41 10.10 6.63 0.46
CA LYS A 41 8.78 6.09 0.14
C LYS A 41 8.82 5.15 -1.05
N LEU A 42 9.58 5.47 -2.10
CA LEU A 42 9.78 4.58 -3.24
C LEU A 42 10.43 3.27 -2.83
N ALA A 43 11.50 3.31 -2.04
CA ALA A 43 12.19 2.12 -1.54
C ALA A 43 11.28 1.27 -0.65
N GLU A 44 10.54 1.87 0.28
CA GLU A 44 9.55 1.19 1.12
C GLU A 44 8.44 0.55 0.29
N THR A 45 7.97 1.22 -0.75
CA THR A 45 6.92 0.72 -1.65
C THR A 45 7.41 -0.48 -2.46
N GLU A 46 8.63 -0.45 -2.97
CA GLU A 46 9.23 -1.58 -3.68
C GLU A 46 9.41 -2.80 -2.77
N ASP A 47 9.92 -2.61 -1.56
CA ASP A 47 10.07 -3.67 -0.56
C ASP A 47 8.72 -4.26 -0.16
N LEU A 48 7.69 -3.43 0.01
CA LEU A 48 6.32 -3.87 0.28
C LEU A 48 5.73 -4.68 -0.88
N HIS A 49 5.96 -4.29 -2.13
CA HIS A 49 5.51 -5.04 -3.29
C HIS A 49 6.10 -6.44 -3.34
N ILE A 50 7.40 -6.58 -3.09
CA ILE A 50 8.08 -7.88 -3.02
C ILE A 50 7.49 -8.75 -1.89
N GLU A 51 7.27 -8.15 -0.73
CA GLU A 51 6.68 -8.82 0.42
C GLU A 51 5.25 -9.31 0.12
N PHE A 52 4.43 -8.47 -0.51
CA PHE A 52 3.07 -8.84 -0.93
C PHE A 52 3.08 -9.93 -1.99
N GLU A 53 3.97 -9.87 -2.97
CA GLU A 53 4.12 -10.92 -3.98
C GLU A 53 4.48 -12.27 -3.35
N ASN A 54 5.38 -12.29 -2.39
CA ASN A 54 5.75 -13.51 -1.66
C ASN A 54 4.55 -14.08 -0.89
N LEU A 55 3.77 -13.25 -0.21
CA LEU A 55 2.57 -13.67 0.51
C LEU A 55 1.48 -14.20 -0.45
N VAL A 56 1.27 -13.55 -1.58
CA VAL A 56 0.33 -14.04 -2.61
C VAL A 56 0.79 -15.37 -3.19
N GLN A 57 2.08 -15.56 -3.35
CA GLN A 57 2.64 -16.83 -3.81
C GLN A 57 2.38 -17.97 -2.82
N GLU A 58 2.54 -17.71 -1.52
CA GLU A 58 2.20 -18.68 -0.47
C GLU A 58 0.70 -19.02 -0.47
N ILE A 59 -0.16 -18.01 -0.61
CA ILE A 59 -1.61 -18.20 -0.72
C ILE A 59 -1.94 -19.03 -1.97
N THR A 60 -1.29 -18.77 -3.09
CA THR A 60 -1.47 -19.51 -4.34
C THR A 60 -1.07 -20.98 -4.17
N GLN A 61 0.02 -21.28 -3.50
CA GLN A 61 0.44 -22.64 -3.19
C GLN A 61 -0.59 -23.36 -2.32
N GLN A 62 -1.16 -22.70 -1.33
CA GLN A 62 -2.23 -23.27 -0.52
C GLN A 62 -3.51 -23.51 -1.35
N GLY A 63 -3.81 -22.61 -2.27
CA GLY A 63 -4.90 -22.78 -3.23
C GLY A 63 -4.70 -23.99 -4.13
N GLU A 64 -3.49 -24.26 -4.58
CA GLU A 64 -3.15 -25.46 -5.35
C GLU A 64 -3.31 -26.75 -4.53
N ARG A 65 -2.91 -26.74 -3.27
CA ARG A 65 -3.14 -27.88 -2.35
C ARG A 65 -4.62 -28.14 -2.18
N PHE A 66 -5.40 -27.10 -1.94
CA PHE A 66 -6.86 -27.18 -1.85
C PHE A 66 -7.48 -27.70 -3.15
N TYR A 67 -7.01 -27.24 -4.29
CA TYR A 67 -7.47 -27.70 -5.60
C TYR A 67 -7.26 -29.21 -5.80
N LYS A 68 -6.10 -29.71 -5.39
CA LYS A 68 -5.78 -31.14 -5.49
C LYS A 68 -6.62 -32.01 -4.57
N ASN A 69 -6.94 -31.52 -3.38
CA ASN A 69 -7.74 -32.21 -2.38
C ASN A 69 -8.68 -31.21 -1.68
N PRO A 70 -9.87 -30.96 -2.24
CA PRO A 70 -10.78 -29.93 -1.75
C PRO A 70 -11.47 -30.34 -0.44
N THR A 71 -10.77 -30.19 0.67
CA THR A 71 -11.29 -30.41 2.01
C THR A 71 -11.70 -29.11 2.68
N LEU A 72 -12.64 -29.18 3.63
CA LEU A 72 -13.02 -28.04 4.45
C LEU A 72 -11.85 -27.47 5.27
N GLN A 73 -10.96 -28.34 5.71
CA GLN A 73 -9.77 -27.94 6.47
C GLN A 73 -8.82 -27.11 5.63
N ASP A 74 -8.50 -27.53 4.42
CA ASP A 74 -7.63 -26.79 3.50
C ASP A 74 -8.28 -25.50 3.05
N LEU A 75 -9.61 -25.47 2.87
CA LEU A 75 -10.37 -24.24 2.58
C LEU A 75 -10.29 -23.26 3.74
N LYS A 76 -10.46 -23.71 4.98
CA LYS A 76 -10.33 -22.84 6.17
C LYS A 76 -8.95 -22.22 6.26
N LEU A 77 -7.92 -22.99 5.99
CA LEU A 77 -6.54 -22.51 5.97
C LEU A 77 -6.34 -21.44 4.87
N TYR A 78 -6.81 -21.73 3.67
CA TYR A 78 -6.77 -20.79 2.54
C TYR A 78 -7.48 -19.46 2.86
N LYS A 79 -8.69 -19.53 3.40
CA LYS A 79 -9.45 -18.34 3.83
C LYS A 79 -8.74 -17.55 4.91
N SER A 80 -8.16 -18.24 5.89
CA SER A 80 -7.39 -17.62 6.97
C SER A 80 -6.17 -16.86 6.44
N MET A 81 -5.44 -17.45 5.51
CA MET A 81 -4.29 -16.81 4.88
C MET A 81 -4.69 -15.54 4.11
N ILE A 82 -5.78 -15.59 3.37
CA ILE A 82 -6.30 -14.44 2.65
C ILE A 82 -6.73 -13.32 3.60
N ARG A 83 -7.46 -13.63 4.66
CA ARG A 83 -7.88 -12.63 5.67
C ARG A 83 -6.69 -11.97 6.35
N LYS A 84 -5.67 -12.72 6.69
CA LYS A 84 -4.42 -12.18 7.25
C LYS A 84 -3.70 -11.28 6.24
N PHE A 85 -3.66 -11.67 4.98
CA PHE A 85 -3.10 -10.86 3.91
C PHE A 85 -3.85 -9.55 3.72
N LEU A 86 -5.18 -9.58 3.66
CA LEU A 86 -6.03 -8.39 3.53
C LEU A 86 -5.79 -7.40 4.68
N LYS A 87 -5.72 -7.90 5.90
CA LYS A 87 -5.42 -7.07 7.08
C LYS A 87 -4.01 -6.48 6.99
N TYR A 88 -3.04 -7.29 6.61
CA TYR A 88 -1.65 -6.86 6.48
C TYR A 88 -1.47 -5.77 5.43
N VAL A 89 -2.06 -5.94 4.24
CA VAL A 89 -2.05 -4.93 3.17
C VAL A 89 -2.72 -3.65 3.64
N THR A 90 -3.88 -3.76 4.27
CA THR A 90 -4.62 -2.61 4.79
C THR A 90 -3.79 -1.81 5.79
N ASP A 91 -3.19 -2.47 6.77
CA ASP A 91 -2.40 -1.83 7.82
C ASP A 91 -1.14 -1.16 7.23
N ARG A 92 -0.45 -1.83 6.31
CA ARG A 92 0.77 -1.32 5.68
C ARG A 92 0.49 -0.17 4.71
N MET A 93 -0.53 -0.29 3.89
CA MET A 93 -0.88 0.76 2.93
C MET A 93 -1.40 2.01 3.63
N PHE A 94 -2.11 1.89 4.73
CA PHE A 94 -2.53 3.04 5.54
C PHE A 94 -1.35 3.77 6.18
N ALA A 95 -0.31 3.05 6.62
CA ALA A 95 0.89 3.67 7.17
C ALA A 95 1.66 4.48 6.12
N VAL A 96 1.69 4.02 4.87
CA VAL A 96 2.40 4.69 3.76
C VAL A 96 1.61 5.89 3.20
N GLU A 97 0.28 5.83 3.21
CA GLU A 97 -0.60 6.77 2.51
C GLU A 97 -1.32 7.81 3.39
N GLN A 98 -0.78 8.14 4.54
CA GLN A 98 -1.37 9.19 5.39
C GLN A 98 -1.58 10.55 4.69
N HIS A 99 -0.98 10.74 3.50
CA HIS A 99 -0.98 12.01 2.76
C HIS A 99 -1.78 12.05 1.46
N THR A 100 -2.28 10.92 0.93
CA THR A 100 -2.85 10.86 -0.43
C THR A 100 -4.38 10.77 -0.53
N GLY A 101 -5.12 10.92 0.57
CA GLY A 101 -6.60 10.92 0.58
C GLY A 101 -7.22 9.54 0.32
N GLY A 102 -8.52 9.41 0.52
CA GLY A 102 -9.24 8.16 0.67
C GLY A 102 -9.41 7.23 -0.55
N LYS A 103 -8.74 7.45 -1.67
CA LYS A 103 -8.89 6.60 -2.88
C LYS A 103 -8.43 5.16 -2.67
N TRP A 104 -7.33 4.95 -1.98
CA TRP A 104 -6.80 3.64 -1.65
C TRP A 104 -7.68 2.89 -0.66
N LYS A 105 -8.19 3.55 0.35
CA LYS A 105 -9.12 2.97 1.32
C LYS A 105 -10.34 2.39 0.63
N GLN A 106 -10.92 3.15 -0.31
CA GLN A 106 -12.11 2.73 -1.05
C GLN A 106 -11.82 1.55 -1.98
N LYS A 107 -10.67 1.56 -2.67
CA LYS A 107 -10.22 0.46 -3.51
C LYS A 107 -10.03 -0.83 -2.71
N ILE A 108 -9.28 -0.78 -1.61
CA ILE A 108 -9.04 -1.93 -0.74
C ILE A 108 -10.35 -2.47 -0.18
N TYR A 109 -11.22 -1.59 0.30
CA TYR A 109 -12.53 -1.97 0.83
C TYR A 109 -13.40 -2.66 -0.22
N THR A 110 -13.47 -2.13 -1.42
CA THR A 110 -14.26 -2.70 -2.53
C THR A 110 -13.74 -4.07 -2.94
N ILE A 111 -12.42 -4.19 -3.15
CA ILE A 111 -11.79 -5.46 -3.53
C ILE A 111 -11.94 -6.50 -2.41
N SER A 112 -11.75 -6.11 -1.16
CA SER A 112 -11.91 -7.00 0.00
C SER A 112 -13.32 -7.57 0.09
N LYS A 113 -14.35 -6.76 -0.18
CA LYS A 113 -15.74 -7.24 -0.24
C LYS A 113 -15.97 -8.26 -1.36
N VAL A 114 -15.41 -8.00 -2.54
CA VAL A 114 -15.51 -8.94 -3.66
C VAL A 114 -14.83 -10.26 -3.33
N ILE A 115 -13.65 -10.21 -2.70
CA ILE A 115 -12.93 -11.41 -2.25
C ILE A 115 -13.78 -12.19 -1.23
N ASP A 116 -14.36 -11.53 -0.24
CA ASP A 116 -15.22 -12.18 0.76
C ASP A 116 -16.42 -12.89 0.10
N THR A 117 -17.07 -12.25 -0.86
CA THR A 117 -18.17 -12.85 -1.62
C THR A 117 -17.72 -14.09 -2.38
N LYS A 118 -16.55 -14.04 -3.01
CA LYS A 118 -16.00 -15.19 -3.74
C LYS A 118 -15.57 -16.31 -2.81
N LEU A 119 -15.05 -16.02 -1.63
CA LEU A 119 -14.72 -17.02 -0.61
C LEU A 119 -15.99 -17.70 -0.06
N GLU A 120 -17.07 -16.97 0.14
CA GLU A 120 -18.36 -17.55 0.53
C GLU A 120 -18.90 -18.49 -0.56
N ALA A 121 -18.86 -18.06 -1.83
CA ALA A 121 -19.28 -18.90 -2.95
C ALA A 121 -18.44 -20.18 -3.04
N LEU A 122 -17.14 -20.08 -2.85
CA LEU A 122 -16.22 -21.22 -2.81
C LEU A 122 -16.56 -22.18 -1.67
N THR A 123 -16.88 -21.65 -0.49
CA THR A 123 -17.30 -22.44 0.67
C THR A 123 -18.59 -23.21 0.38
N LYS A 124 -19.57 -22.57 -0.23
CA LYS A 124 -20.85 -23.21 -0.63
C LYS A 124 -20.63 -24.35 -1.62
N LEU A 125 -19.74 -24.17 -2.60
CA LEU A 125 -19.39 -25.21 -3.56
C LEU A 125 -18.81 -26.45 -2.87
N VAL A 126 -17.94 -26.28 -1.90
CA VAL A 126 -17.30 -27.36 -1.16
C VAL A 126 -18.30 -28.06 -0.23
N VAL A 127 -19.10 -27.29 0.51
CA VAL A 127 -20.11 -27.84 1.45
C VAL A 127 -21.21 -28.62 0.71
N SER A 128 -21.66 -28.12 -0.46
CA SER A 128 -22.67 -28.77 -1.26
C SER A 128 -22.16 -29.94 -2.10
N GLN A 129 -20.88 -30.25 -2.05
CA GLN A 129 -20.20 -31.24 -2.88
C GLN A 129 -20.40 -31.06 -4.39
N GLN A 130 -20.70 -29.83 -4.81
CA GLN A 130 -20.82 -29.41 -6.21
C GLN A 130 -19.52 -28.83 -6.79
N ALA A 131 -18.44 -28.90 -6.05
CA ALA A 131 -17.14 -28.42 -6.49
C ALA A 131 -16.58 -29.35 -7.57
N ASN A 132 -16.57 -28.89 -8.81
CA ASN A 132 -15.82 -29.54 -9.88
C ASN A 132 -14.50 -28.82 -10.13
N ASN A 133 -13.55 -29.50 -10.79
CA ASN A 133 -12.20 -28.98 -11.00
C ASN A 133 -12.17 -27.66 -11.77
N ILE A 134 -13.06 -27.48 -12.75
CA ILE A 134 -13.11 -26.26 -13.58
C ILE A 134 -13.59 -25.08 -12.75
N ASN A 135 -14.63 -25.26 -11.97
CA ASN A 135 -15.21 -24.19 -11.13
C ASN A 135 -14.25 -23.78 -10.01
N LEU A 136 -13.56 -24.74 -9.40
CA LEU A 136 -12.56 -24.47 -8.38
C LEU A 136 -11.37 -23.69 -8.93
N LEU A 137 -10.83 -24.12 -10.05
CA LEU A 137 -9.68 -23.45 -10.67
C LEU A 137 -10.02 -22.02 -11.07
N SER A 138 -11.16 -21.82 -11.69
CA SER A 138 -11.65 -20.48 -12.08
C SER A 138 -11.81 -19.57 -10.87
N ALA A 139 -12.41 -20.05 -9.78
CA ALA A 139 -12.59 -19.29 -8.55
C ALA A 139 -11.26 -18.92 -7.90
N LEU A 140 -10.31 -19.84 -7.85
CA LEU A 140 -8.97 -19.60 -7.29
C LEU A 140 -8.18 -18.59 -8.12
N ASP A 141 -8.25 -18.68 -9.45
CA ASP A 141 -7.58 -17.72 -10.35
C ASP A 141 -8.19 -16.32 -10.23
N GLU A 142 -9.50 -16.19 -10.11
CA GLU A 142 -10.16 -14.89 -9.88
C GLU A 142 -9.73 -14.27 -8.55
N ILE A 143 -9.68 -15.04 -7.48
CA ILE A 143 -9.23 -14.57 -6.17
C ILE A 143 -7.78 -14.13 -6.23
N ARG A 144 -6.91 -14.90 -6.87
CA ARG A 144 -5.50 -14.53 -7.08
C ARG A 144 -5.37 -13.19 -7.80
N GLY A 145 -6.12 -12.98 -8.88
CA GLY A 145 -6.13 -11.71 -9.61
C GLY A 145 -6.54 -10.53 -8.74
N LEU A 146 -7.56 -10.70 -7.90
CA LEU A 146 -8.02 -9.67 -6.95
C LEU A 146 -6.96 -9.37 -5.87
N LEU A 147 -6.25 -10.37 -5.37
CA LEU A 147 -5.17 -10.16 -4.40
C LEU A 147 -4.02 -9.34 -5.01
N ILE A 148 -3.67 -9.61 -6.26
CA ILE A 148 -2.65 -8.85 -7.00
C ILE A 148 -3.12 -7.39 -7.22
N ASP A 149 -4.37 -7.18 -7.55
CA ASP A 149 -4.95 -5.85 -7.77
C ASP A 149 -4.94 -4.97 -6.51
N LEU A 150 -4.88 -5.56 -5.32
CA LEU A 150 -4.81 -4.81 -4.06
C LEU A 150 -3.54 -3.94 -3.94
N TYR A 151 -2.43 -4.37 -4.48
CA TYR A 151 -1.14 -3.68 -4.33
C TYR A 151 -0.55 -3.19 -5.67
N LYS A 152 -1.21 -3.42 -6.74
CA LYS A 152 -0.92 -2.84 -8.06
C LYS A 152 -1.98 -1.80 -8.42
#